data_6dec1084ab55843099389f2c4afd9c45
#
_entry.id   6dec1084ab55843099389f2c4afd9c45
#
_cell.length_a   1.000
_cell.length_b   1.000
_cell.length_c   1.000
_cell.angle_alpha   90.00
_cell.angle_beta   90.00
_cell.angle_gamma   90.00
#
_symmetry.space_group_name_H-M   'P 1'
#
loop_
_entity.id
_entity.type
_entity.pdbx_description
1 polymer ?
#
loop_
_entity_poly.entity_id
_entity_poly.type
_entity_poly.pdbx_seq_one_letter_code
_entity_poly.pdbx_strand_id
1 'polypeptide(L)'
;RQHLHRYSVAWVDMVATGAHLGRAVLTRGDHATYDQLVAERPAAGDDPLAFAPLGLAAVPPGTPNVLNRLAVRAFNELWYRKAPSSHLGLESITGFFHPLDMVGDWNRLYGRGGFLQYQFVVPFAAVDTLRTIVATVAASGHASFLAVLKRFGPESGGLLSFPTPGWTLTLDLPAAVAGLGGLVGELDRMVLDAGGRHYLAKDATATPEIIRAGYPRLDEWLQIRRTVDPTGRWISDQARRLDLY
;
A
#
# COMPACT_ATOMS: atom_id res chain seq x y z
N ARG A 1 20.62 -7.40 5.99
CA ARG A 1 20.07 -8.65 5.38
C ARG A 1 18.89 -8.41 4.40
N GLN A 2 18.36 -7.19 4.27
CA GLN A 2 17.27 -6.88 3.33
C GLN A 2 17.69 -6.93 1.85
N HIS A 3 18.99 -6.86 1.56
CA HIS A 3 19.56 -6.95 0.19
C HIS A 3 19.63 -8.38 -0.36
N LEU A 4 19.30 -9.37 0.45
CA LEU A 4 19.41 -10.79 0.08
C LEU A 4 18.17 -11.33 -0.64
N HIS A 5 17.08 -10.56 -0.69
CA HIS A 5 15.84 -10.97 -1.31
C HIS A 5 15.32 -9.90 -2.27
N ARG A 6 14.77 -10.35 -3.38
CA ARG A 6 14.21 -9.48 -4.43
C ARG A 6 12.99 -8.71 -3.93
N TYR A 7 12.18 -9.35 -3.09
CA TYR A 7 10.93 -8.78 -2.58
C TYR A 7 10.95 -8.75 -1.05
N SER A 8 10.43 -7.67 -0.49
CA SER A 8 10.16 -7.56 0.92
C SER A 8 8.89 -6.74 1.14
N VAL A 9 8.01 -7.25 1.97
CA VAL A 9 6.76 -6.60 2.34
C VAL A 9 6.51 -6.82 3.82
N ALA A 10 6.06 -5.81 4.53
CA ALA A 10 5.65 -5.93 5.91
C ALA A 10 4.19 -5.49 6.07
N TRP A 11 3.38 -6.35 6.63
CA TRP A 11 2.14 -5.95 7.24
C TRP A 11 2.45 -5.23 8.55
N VAL A 12 1.81 -4.08 8.80
CA VAL A 12 2.06 -3.24 9.99
C VAL A 12 0.76 -3.06 10.76
N ASP A 13 0.80 -3.25 12.08
CA ASP A 13 -0.34 -2.99 12.95
C ASP A 13 -0.44 -1.49 13.25
N MET A 14 -1.40 -0.83 12.60
CA MET A 14 -1.63 0.61 12.72
C MET A 14 -2.55 1.00 13.88
N VAL A 15 -2.99 0.04 14.71
CA VAL A 15 -3.77 0.33 15.92
C VAL A 15 -3.01 0.06 17.21
N ALA A 16 -1.83 -0.55 17.10
CA ALA A 16 -0.94 -0.80 18.23
C ALA A 16 -0.25 0.51 18.68
N THR A 17 -0.12 0.67 19.98
CA THR A 17 0.50 1.86 20.61
C THR A 17 1.51 1.45 21.69
N GLY A 18 2.24 2.41 22.24
CA GLY A 18 3.22 2.16 23.31
C GLY A 18 4.33 1.22 22.87
N ALA A 19 4.64 0.21 23.67
CA ALA A 19 5.70 -0.76 23.39
C ALA A 19 5.48 -1.61 22.12
N HIS A 20 4.24 -1.64 21.62
CA HIS A 20 3.88 -2.39 20.43
C HIS A 20 3.71 -1.52 19.16
N LEU A 21 4.01 -0.21 19.27
CA LEU A 21 3.94 0.70 18.12
C LEU A 21 4.79 0.19 16.97
N GLY A 22 4.17 0.08 15.78
CA GLY A 22 4.87 -0.37 14.57
C GLY A 22 5.22 -1.86 14.55
N ARG A 23 4.62 -2.70 15.44
CA ARG A 23 4.80 -4.15 15.31
C ARG A 23 4.33 -4.62 13.94
N ALA A 24 5.05 -5.57 13.34
CA ALA A 24 4.84 -5.94 11.95
C ALA A 24 5.16 -7.43 11.72
N VAL A 25 4.60 -7.97 10.65
CA VAL A 25 4.99 -9.27 10.10
C VAL A 25 5.72 -9.02 8.80
N LEU A 26 7.01 -9.35 8.77
CA LEU A 26 7.88 -9.17 7.60
C LEU A 26 7.93 -10.46 6.78
N THR A 27 7.54 -10.39 5.52
CA THR A 27 7.70 -11.45 4.54
C THR A 27 8.76 -11.03 3.51
N ARG A 28 9.62 -11.97 3.14
CA ARG A 28 10.66 -11.79 2.12
C ARG A 28 10.63 -12.97 1.18
N GLY A 29 10.90 -12.73 -0.09
CA GLY A 29 10.85 -13.81 -1.08
C GLY A 29 11.64 -13.50 -2.34
N ASP A 30 11.93 -14.59 -3.03
CA ASP A 30 12.48 -14.63 -4.37
C ASP A 30 11.62 -15.59 -5.19
N HIS A 31 11.69 -15.51 -6.50
CA HIS A 31 11.03 -16.52 -7.31
C HIS A 31 11.73 -17.88 -7.10
N ALA A 32 10.92 -18.90 -6.81
CA ALA A 32 11.41 -20.26 -6.72
C ALA A 32 11.96 -20.74 -8.08
N THR A 33 12.99 -21.57 -8.04
CA THR A 33 13.44 -22.29 -9.23
C THR A 33 12.46 -23.42 -9.55
N TYR A 34 12.49 -23.91 -10.80
CA TYR A 34 11.69 -25.07 -11.21
C TYR A 34 11.96 -26.29 -10.34
N ASP A 35 13.23 -26.56 -10.04
CA ASP A 35 13.65 -27.71 -9.22
C ASP A 35 13.12 -27.62 -7.78
N GLN A 36 13.13 -26.42 -7.19
CA GLN A 36 12.52 -26.20 -5.87
C GLN A 36 11.01 -26.44 -5.88
N LEU A 37 10.34 -26.00 -6.94
CA LEU A 37 8.90 -26.17 -7.08
C LEU A 37 8.53 -27.64 -7.22
N VAL A 38 9.26 -28.41 -8.04
CA VAL A 38 9.03 -29.85 -8.24
C VAL A 38 9.36 -30.63 -6.99
N ALA A 39 10.42 -30.27 -6.25
CA ALA A 39 10.80 -30.94 -5.02
C ALA A 39 9.75 -30.85 -3.91
N GLU A 40 9.06 -29.70 -3.80
CA GLU A 40 8.02 -29.48 -2.78
C GLU A 40 6.61 -29.95 -3.22
N ARG A 41 6.39 -30.17 -4.52
CA ARG A 41 5.12 -30.65 -5.09
C ARG A 41 5.33 -31.88 -5.99
N PRO A 42 5.80 -33.01 -5.44
CA PRO A 42 6.25 -34.15 -6.26
C PRO A 42 5.13 -34.94 -6.94
N ALA A 43 3.86 -34.68 -6.69
CA ALA A 43 2.82 -35.68 -7.00
C ALA A 43 1.56 -35.18 -7.70
N ALA A 44 1.52 -34.04 -8.31
CA ALA A 44 0.36 -33.65 -9.09
C ALA A 44 0.70 -33.76 -10.59
N GLY A 45 -0.07 -34.51 -11.36
CA GLY A 45 0.00 -34.54 -12.82
C GLY A 45 -0.31 -33.20 -13.47
N ASP A 46 -0.31 -32.12 -12.69
CA ASP A 46 -0.55 -30.74 -13.09
C ASP A 46 0.78 -30.04 -13.42
N ASP A 47 0.75 -29.19 -14.42
CA ASP A 47 1.89 -28.34 -14.74
C ASP A 47 2.28 -27.49 -13.50
N PRO A 48 3.49 -27.65 -12.92
CA PRO A 48 3.91 -26.90 -11.75
C PRO A 48 4.01 -25.38 -12.01
N LEU A 49 4.03 -24.95 -13.26
CA LEU A 49 4.03 -23.55 -13.67
C LEU A 49 2.63 -22.99 -13.92
N ALA A 50 1.59 -23.83 -13.86
CA ALA A 50 0.23 -23.35 -14.06
C ALA A 50 -0.16 -22.30 -12.99
N PHE A 51 -0.59 -21.14 -13.44
CA PHE A 51 -1.12 -20.10 -12.56
C PHE A 51 -2.59 -20.41 -12.24
N ALA A 52 -2.83 -20.88 -11.03
CA ALA A 52 -4.16 -21.16 -10.50
C ALA A 52 -4.38 -20.35 -9.21
N PRO A 53 -4.91 -19.12 -9.31
CA PRO A 53 -5.15 -18.30 -8.13
C PRO A 53 -6.20 -18.95 -7.23
N LEU A 54 -5.90 -19.05 -5.93
CA LEU A 54 -6.85 -19.54 -4.95
C LEU A 54 -7.93 -18.47 -4.71
N GLY A 55 -9.19 -18.81 -4.95
CA GLY A 55 -10.34 -17.99 -4.59
C GLY A 55 -11.02 -18.50 -3.33
N LEU A 56 -11.31 -17.62 -2.40
CA LEU A 56 -12.15 -17.85 -1.24
C LEU A 56 -13.58 -17.31 -1.50
N ALA A 57 -14.47 -17.50 -0.52
CA ALA A 57 -15.81 -16.94 -0.61
C ALA A 57 -15.79 -15.41 -0.73
N ALA A 58 -16.75 -14.86 -1.47
CA ALA A 58 -16.93 -13.42 -1.60
C ALA A 58 -17.70 -12.85 -0.40
N VAL A 59 -17.42 -11.59 -0.06
CA VAL A 59 -18.17 -10.86 0.95
C VAL A 59 -19.58 -10.53 0.42
N PRO A 60 -20.66 -10.91 1.11
CA PRO A 60 -22.02 -10.68 0.63
C PRO A 60 -22.36 -9.20 0.42
N PRO A 61 -23.27 -8.89 -0.54
CA PRO A 61 -23.82 -7.55 -0.66
C PRO A 61 -24.55 -7.12 0.62
N GLY A 62 -24.46 -5.85 0.97
CA GLY A 62 -25.13 -5.31 2.15
C GLY A 62 -24.41 -5.60 3.47
N THR A 63 -23.22 -6.19 3.46
CA THR A 63 -22.39 -6.34 4.66
C THR A 63 -22.21 -4.98 5.33
N PRO A 64 -22.51 -4.84 6.64
CA PRO A 64 -22.27 -3.61 7.36
C PRO A 64 -20.75 -3.37 7.52
N ASN A 65 -20.37 -2.15 7.92
CA ASN A 65 -18.98 -1.89 8.26
C ASN A 65 -18.60 -2.73 9.50
N VAL A 66 -17.80 -3.77 9.27
CA VAL A 66 -17.29 -4.65 10.33
C VAL A 66 -15.89 -4.25 10.77
N LEU A 67 -15.25 -3.32 10.07
CA LEU A 67 -13.86 -2.88 10.31
C LEU A 67 -13.83 -1.69 11.29
N ASN A 68 -14.53 -1.84 12.43
CA ASN A 68 -14.38 -0.90 13.53
C ASN A 68 -13.07 -1.13 14.29
N ARG A 69 -12.65 -0.15 15.10
CA ARG A 69 -11.34 -0.19 15.81
C ARG A 69 -11.16 -1.43 16.69
N LEU A 70 -12.22 -1.91 17.34
CA LEU A 70 -12.14 -3.10 18.20
C LEU A 70 -11.93 -4.37 17.37
N ALA A 71 -12.69 -4.54 16.31
CA ALA A 71 -12.55 -5.67 15.40
C ALA A 71 -11.17 -5.70 14.73
N VAL A 72 -10.70 -4.55 14.23
CA VAL A 72 -9.36 -4.40 13.65
C VAL A 72 -8.28 -4.75 14.67
N ARG A 73 -8.40 -4.28 15.91
CA ARG A 73 -7.44 -4.59 16.98
C ARG A 73 -7.42 -6.09 17.31
N ALA A 74 -8.58 -6.73 17.41
CA ALA A 74 -8.68 -8.16 17.66
C ALA A 74 -8.08 -8.98 16.51
N PHE A 75 -8.39 -8.61 15.26
CA PHE A 75 -7.81 -9.23 14.08
C PHE A 75 -6.29 -9.08 14.05
N ASN A 76 -5.78 -7.87 14.27
CA ASN A 76 -4.35 -7.58 14.23
C ASN A 76 -3.58 -8.35 15.31
N GLU A 77 -4.16 -8.48 16.50
CA GLU A 77 -3.57 -9.26 17.58
C GLU A 77 -3.49 -10.74 17.22
N LEU A 78 -4.57 -11.30 16.69
CA LEU A 78 -4.61 -12.69 16.24
C LEU A 78 -3.62 -12.93 15.09
N TRP A 79 -3.59 -12.04 14.10
CA TRP A 79 -2.70 -12.14 12.95
C TRP A 79 -1.23 -12.09 13.36
N TYR A 80 -0.88 -11.16 14.24
CA TYR A 80 0.48 -11.02 14.74
C TYR A 80 0.93 -12.25 15.54
N ARG A 81 0.06 -12.80 16.41
CA ARG A 81 0.38 -13.98 17.21
C ARG A 81 0.43 -15.27 16.39
N LYS A 82 -0.35 -15.37 15.32
CA LYS A 82 -0.35 -16.52 14.42
C LYS A 82 0.92 -16.56 13.57
N ALA A 83 1.55 -15.42 13.31
CA ALA A 83 2.75 -15.38 12.50
C ALA A 83 3.90 -16.11 13.20
N PRO A 84 4.56 -17.07 12.55
CA PRO A 84 5.70 -17.76 13.12
C PRO A 84 6.88 -16.79 13.25
N SER A 85 7.75 -17.01 14.23
CA SER A 85 8.97 -16.24 14.41
C SER A 85 9.94 -16.35 13.24
N SER A 86 9.91 -17.49 12.55
CA SER A 86 10.62 -17.74 11.29
C SER A 86 9.90 -18.86 10.55
N HIS A 87 9.73 -18.67 9.25
CA HIS A 87 9.16 -19.67 8.34
C HIS A 87 9.85 -19.57 6.99
N LEU A 88 10.11 -20.71 6.37
CA LEU A 88 10.58 -20.82 4.99
C LEU A 88 9.69 -21.82 4.27
N GLY A 89 9.22 -21.49 3.09
CA GLY A 89 8.37 -22.36 2.28
C GLY A 89 8.02 -21.73 0.94
N LEU A 90 7.33 -22.48 0.10
CA LEU A 90 6.76 -21.96 -1.14
C LEU A 90 5.42 -21.29 -0.88
N GLU A 91 5.25 -20.13 -1.46
CA GLU A 91 4.01 -19.36 -1.44
C GLU A 91 3.54 -19.10 -2.88
N SER A 92 2.24 -19.07 -3.10
CA SER A 92 1.70 -18.67 -4.39
C SER A 92 1.93 -17.18 -4.64
N ILE A 93 1.99 -16.78 -5.91
CA ILE A 93 2.06 -15.35 -6.29
C ILE A 93 0.89 -14.58 -5.67
N THR A 94 -0.31 -15.14 -5.69
CA THR A 94 -1.50 -14.52 -5.10
C THR A 94 -1.35 -14.36 -3.58
N GLY A 95 -0.92 -15.41 -2.87
CA GLY A 95 -0.73 -15.34 -1.43
C GLY A 95 0.33 -14.34 -1.00
N PHE A 96 1.41 -14.23 -1.76
CA PHE A 96 2.51 -13.31 -1.44
C PHE A 96 2.20 -11.84 -1.80
N PHE A 97 1.69 -11.59 -3.02
CA PHE A 97 1.54 -10.21 -3.54
C PHE A 97 0.13 -9.64 -3.35
N HIS A 98 -0.91 -10.49 -3.39
CA HIS A 98 -2.31 -10.05 -3.40
C HIS A 98 -3.20 -10.89 -2.48
N PRO A 99 -2.84 -11.08 -1.20
CA PRO A 99 -3.59 -11.99 -0.31
C PRO A 99 -5.07 -11.59 -0.15
N LEU A 100 -5.43 -10.33 -0.29
CA LEU A 100 -6.82 -9.88 -0.23
C LEU A 100 -7.62 -10.24 -1.48
N ASP A 101 -6.97 -10.39 -2.63
CA ASP A 101 -7.67 -10.77 -3.88
C ASP A 101 -8.19 -12.21 -3.84
N MET A 102 -7.74 -13.01 -2.86
CA MET A 102 -8.33 -14.32 -2.58
C MET A 102 -9.77 -14.23 -2.02
N VAL A 103 -10.14 -13.08 -1.43
CA VAL A 103 -11.48 -12.83 -0.89
C VAL A 103 -12.25 -11.96 -1.88
N GLY A 104 -13.24 -12.53 -2.55
CA GLY A 104 -14.07 -11.78 -3.48
C GLY A 104 -14.80 -10.64 -2.78
N ASP A 105 -14.86 -9.48 -3.43
CA ASP A 105 -15.57 -8.28 -2.92
C ASP A 105 -15.14 -7.83 -1.51
N TRP A 106 -13.90 -8.06 -1.13
CA TRP A 106 -13.37 -7.73 0.21
C TRP A 106 -13.59 -6.27 0.63
N ASN A 107 -13.69 -5.36 -0.33
CA ASN A 107 -13.99 -3.95 -0.10
C ASN A 107 -15.35 -3.72 0.59
N ARG A 108 -16.30 -4.67 0.48
CA ARG A 108 -17.61 -4.60 1.16
C ARG A 108 -17.49 -4.66 2.68
N LEU A 109 -16.35 -5.11 3.24
CA LEU A 109 -16.08 -5.09 4.68
C LEU A 109 -16.10 -3.66 5.28
N TYR A 110 -15.85 -2.63 4.45
CA TYR A 110 -15.96 -1.23 4.86
C TYR A 110 -17.40 -0.70 4.87
N GLY A 111 -18.37 -1.52 4.44
CA GLY A 111 -19.77 -1.14 4.35
C GLY A 111 -20.01 0.00 3.35
N ARG A 112 -21.15 0.70 3.49
CA ARG A 112 -21.57 1.76 2.56
C ARG A 112 -20.69 3.01 2.59
N GLY A 113 -19.96 3.26 3.68
CA GLY A 113 -19.05 4.39 3.81
C GLY A 113 -17.81 4.27 2.96
N GLY A 114 -17.43 3.05 2.59
CA GLY A 114 -16.24 2.77 1.79
C GLY A 114 -14.94 3.12 2.51
N PHE A 115 -13.87 3.16 1.74
CA PHE A 115 -12.54 3.52 2.21
C PHE A 115 -11.78 4.29 1.14
N LEU A 116 -10.73 4.96 1.55
CA LEU A 116 -9.71 5.50 0.66
C LEU A 116 -8.38 4.81 0.95
N GLN A 117 -7.56 4.71 -0.08
CA GLN A 117 -6.18 4.30 0.07
C GLN A 117 -5.29 5.53 0.06
N TYR A 118 -4.42 5.63 1.05
CA TYR A 118 -3.39 6.65 1.15
C TYR A 118 -2.03 5.99 1.03
N GLN A 119 -1.22 6.41 0.07
CA GLN A 119 0.10 5.83 -0.14
C GLN A 119 1.13 6.90 -0.47
N PHE A 120 2.25 6.81 0.19
CA PHE A 120 3.39 7.70 0.00
C PHE A 120 4.71 6.93 0.00
N VAL A 121 5.77 7.59 -0.41
CA VAL A 121 7.16 7.15 -0.23
C VAL A 121 7.95 8.28 0.42
N VAL A 122 8.85 7.92 1.35
CA VAL A 122 9.84 8.83 1.94
C VAL A 122 11.25 8.25 1.78
N PRO A 123 12.30 9.08 1.65
CA PRO A 123 13.68 8.61 1.55
C PRO A 123 14.08 7.70 2.71
N PHE A 124 15.04 6.79 2.48
CA PHE A 124 15.51 5.88 3.53
C PHE A 124 16.04 6.61 4.78
N ALA A 125 16.60 7.80 4.63
CA ALA A 125 17.05 8.62 5.74
C ALA A 125 15.92 9.14 6.63
N ALA A 126 14.68 9.20 6.14
CA ALA A 126 13.50 9.73 6.84
C ALA A 126 12.77 8.68 7.70
N VAL A 127 13.50 7.77 8.34
CA VAL A 127 12.93 6.72 9.21
C VAL A 127 12.18 7.32 10.40
N ASP A 128 12.65 8.40 10.96
CA ASP A 128 12.00 9.05 12.10
C ASP A 128 10.68 9.70 11.69
N THR A 129 10.60 10.29 10.49
CA THR A 129 9.34 10.77 9.92
C THR A 129 8.36 9.60 9.71
N LEU A 130 8.80 8.48 9.15
CA LEU A 130 7.96 7.30 9.00
C LEU A 130 7.43 6.81 10.35
N ARG A 131 8.26 6.78 11.38
CA ARG A 131 7.86 6.40 12.75
C ARG A 131 6.82 7.37 13.31
N THR A 132 7.01 8.67 13.10
CA THR A 132 6.07 9.70 13.53
C THR A 132 4.73 9.54 12.82
N ILE A 133 4.72 9.29 11.51
CA ILE A 133 3.49 9.01 10.74
C ILE A 133 2.75 7.80 11.33
N VAL A 134 3.44 6.70 11.58
CA VAL A 134 2.84 5.50 12.20
C VAL A 134 2.24 5.82 13.56
N ALA A 135 2.93 6.60 14.39
CA ALA A 135 2.45 7.02 15.70
C ALA A 135 1.21 7.93 15.60
N THR A 136 1.22 8.90 14.70
CA THR A 136 0.10 9.82 14.43
C THR A 136 -1.15 9.06 14.00
N VAL A 137 -1.03 8.13 13.05
CA VAL A 137 -2.15 7.30 12.60
C VAL A 137 -2.67 6.41 13.74
N ALA A 138 -1.78 5.75 14.49
CA ALA A 138 -2.18 4.90 15.62
C ALA A 138 -2.91 5.69 16.73
N ALA A 139 -2.51 6.94 16.97
CA ALA A 139 -3.12 7.83 17.96
C ALA A 139 -4.43 8.47 17.49
N SER A 140 -4.61 8.68 16.18
CA SER A 140 -5.74 9.41 15.61
C SER A 140 -7.10 8.75 15.82
N GLY A 141 -7.11 7.45 16.12
CA GLY A 141 -8.35 6.67 16.21
C GLY A 141 -8.87 6.15 14.86
N HIS A 142 -8.30 6.58 13.74
CA HIS A 142 -8.61 6.07 12.41
C HIS A 142 -7.93 4.71 12.23
N ALA A 143 -8.68 3.63 12.41
CA ALA A 143 -8.13 2.29 12.27
C ALA A 143 -7.90 1.95 10.80
N SER A 144 -6.64 1.85 10.38
CA SER A 144 -6.31 1.21 9.12
C SER A 144 -6.35 -0.31 9.29
N PHE A 145 -7.25 -0.97 8.56
CA PHE A 145 -7.34 -2.43 8.57
C PHE A 145 -6.14 -3.06 7.85
N LEU A 146 -5.77 -2.48 6.72
CA LEU A 146 -4.62 -2.92 5.96
C LEU A 146 -3.57 -1.81 5.91
N ALA A 147 -2.39 -2.10 6.43
CA ALA A 147 -1.24 -1.24 6.28
C ALA A 147 -0.05 -2.06 5.82
N VAL A 148 0.57 -1.62 4.73
CA VAL A 148 1.66 -2.35 4.08
C VAL A 148 2.86 -1.44 3.91
N LEU A 149 3.96 -1.82 4.54
CA LEU A 149 5.26 -1.17 4.39
C LEU A 149 6.13 -1.97 3.43
N LYS A 150 6.66 -1.29 2.42
CA LYS A 150 7.59 -1.86 1.44
C LYS A 150 8.83 -1.00 1.30
N ARG A 151 9.86 -1.58 0.73
CA ARG A 151 11.06 -0.88 0.31
C ARG A 151 11.05 -0.73 -1.19
N PHE A 152 11.22 0.49 -1.70
CA PHE A 152 11.40 0.72 -3.12
C PHE A 152 12.89 0.72 -3.51
N GLY A 153 13.15 0.28 -4.73
CA GLY A 153 14.41 0.41 -5.44
C GLY A 153 14.52 1.74 -6.18
N PRO A 154 15.40 1.80 -7.20
CA PRO A 154 15.58 2.99 -8.02
C PRO A 154 14.31 3.41 -8.75
N GLU A 155 14.27 4.68 -9.15
CA GLU A 155 13.20 5.24 -9.98
C GLU A 155 13.13 4.53 -11.33
N SER A 156 11.93 4.51 -11.92
CA SER A 156 11.76 4.19 -13.33
C SER A 156 12.19 5.39 -14.19
N GLY A 157 12.40 5.18 -15.50
CA GLY A 157 12.68 6.29 -16.42
C GLY A 157 11.50 7.25 -16.67
N GLY A 158 10.32 6.96 -16.14
CA GLY A 158 9.12 7.79 -16.29
C GLY A 158 9.20 9.11 -15.51
N LEU A 159 8.73 10.19 -16.12
CA LEU A 159 8.76 11.54 -15.53
C LEU A 159 7.93 11.65 -14.25
N LEU A 160 6.85 10.89 -14.15
CA LEU A 160 5.97 10.80 -12.99
C LEU A 160 6.18 9.47 -12.25
N SER A 161 7.43 8.99 -12.17
CA SER A 161 7.75 7.77 -11.41
C SER A 161 7.40 7.96 -9.93
N PHE A 162 6.45 7.16 -9.42
CA PHE A 162 6.17 7.13 -7.99
C PHE A 162 7.28 6.43 -7.20
N PRO A 163 7.78 5.24 -7.63
CA PRO A 163 8.91 4.62 -6.95
C PRO A 163 10.15 5.53 -6.97
N THR A 164 10.76 5.67 -5.80
CA THR A 164 12.05 6.30 -5.57
C THR A 164 12.72 5.56 -4.41
N PRO A 165 14.07 5.52 -4.31
CA PRO A 165 14.74 4.82 -3.22
C PRO A 165 14.24 5.28 -1.84
N GLY A 166 13.47 4.44 -1.15
CA GLY A 166 12.83 4.84 0.08
C GLY A 166 11.86 3.80 0.67
N TRP A 167 11.19 4.22 1.73
CA TRP A 167 10.13 3.47 2.39
C TRP A 167 8.78 3.93 1.88
N THR A 168 7.97 3.01 1.37
CA THR A 168 6.58 3.29 1.00
C THR A 168 5.63 2.62 1.97
N LEU A 169 4.68 3.40 2.48
CA LEU A 169 3.61 2.95 3.36
C LEU A 169 2.28 3.17 2.66
N THR A 170 1.47 2.11 2.61
CA THR A 170 0.08 2.16 2.14
C THR A 170 -0.84 1.96 3.33
N LEU A 171 -1.89 2.77 3.41
CA LEU A 171 -2.92 2.74 4.44
C LEU A 171 -4.30 2.68 3.80
N ASP A 172 -5.14 1.76 4.25
CA ASP A 172 -6.57 1.74 3.92
C ASP A 172 -7.34 2.41 5.07
N LEU A 173 -7.90 3.57 4.82
CA LEU A 173 -8.57 4.40 5.82
C LEU A 173 -10.08 4.46 5.54
N PRO A 174 -10.96 4.22 6.53
CA PRO A 174 -12.41 4.38 6.36
C PRO A 174 -12.76 5.79 5.91
N ALA A 175 -13.45 5.94 4.76
CA ALA A 175 -13.67 7.24 4.14
C ALA A 175 -14.68 8.12 4.87
N ALA A 176 -15.65 7.50 5.58
CA ALA A 176 -16.74 8.22 6.23
C ALA A 176 -16.46 8.64 7.68
N VAL A 177 -15.22 8.59 8.14
CA VAL A 177 -14.85 8.96 9.53
C VAL A 177 -14.55 10.45 9.63
N ALA A 178 -15.15 11.12 10.62
CA ALA A 178 -14.88 12.53 10.89
C ALA A 178 -13.40 12.77 11.24
N GLY A 179 -12.85 13.89 10.76
CA GLY A 179 -11.46 14.26 11.02
C GLY A 179 -10.43 13.65 10.07
N LEU A 180 -10.83 12.77 9.15
CA LEU A 180 -9.92 12.12 8.20
C LEU A 180 -9.13 13.14 7.37
N GLY A 181 -9.80 14.20 6.86
CA GLY A 181 -9.11 15.24 6.07
C GLY A 181 -8.02 15.97 6.86
N GLY A 182 -8.25 16.23 8.16
CA GLY A 182 -7.24 16.82 9.03
C GLY A 182 -6.04 15.90 9.23
N LEU A 183 -6.28 14.62 9.50
CA LEU A 183 -5.21 13.62 9.61
C LEU A 183 -4.39 13.55 8.33
N VAL A 184 -5.05 13.39 7.17
CA VAL A 184 -4.35 13.27 5.89
C VAL A 184 -3.53 14.53 5.58
N GLY A 185 -4.08 15.73 5.81
CA GLY A 185 -3.32 16.98 5.62
C GLY A 185 -2.11 17.12 6.55
N GLU A 186 -2.14 16.53 7.75
CA GLU A 186 -0.97 16.45 8.63
C GLU A 186 0.07 15.48 8.07
N LEU A 187 -0.35 14.30 7.61
CA LEU A 187 0.54 13.32 7.00
C LEU A 187 1.18 13.87 5.72
N ASP A 188 0.42 14.58 4.89
CA ASP A 188 0.89 15.20 3.65
C ASP A 188 2.08 16.14 3.92
N ARG A 189 1.96 16.99 4.94
CA ARG A 189 3.06 17.89 5.33
C ARG A 189 4.29 17.11 5.77
N MET A 190 4.13 16.10 6.63
CA MET A 190 5.25 15.27 7.09
C MET A 190 5.98 14.59 5.92
N VAL A 191 5.22 14.06 4.94
CA VAL A 191 5.77 13.40 3.75
C VAL A 191 6.57 14.38 2.90
N LEU A 192 6.00 15.56 2.62
CA LEU A 192 6.65 16.58 1.78
C LEU A 192 7.89 17.17 2.46
N ASP A 193 7.81 17.47 3.76
CA ASP A 193 8.94 18.00 4.55
C ASP A 193 10.12 17.02 4.60
N ALA A 194 9.82 15.72 4.48
CA ALA A 194 10.83 14.67 4.37
C ALA A 194 11.38 14.47 2.94
N GLY A 195 10.94 15.24 1.96
CA GLY A 195 11.28 15.05 0.55
C GLY A 195 10.61 13.83 -0.08
N GLY A 196 9.49 13.41 0.46
CA GLY A 196 8.69 12.31 -0.05
C GLY A 196 7.70 12.74 -1.14
N ARG A 197 6.93 11.76 -1.61
CA ARG A 197 5.85 11.99 -2.61
C ARG A 197 4.69 11.03 -2.44
N HIS A 198 3.54 11.43 -2.96
CA HIS A 198 2.30 10.66 -2.95
C HIS A 198 2.14 9.83 -4.22
N TYR A 199 1.41 8.72 -4.11
CA TYR A 199 1.13 7.88 -5.26
C TYR A 199 -0.08 8.41 -6.03
N LEU A 200 0.11 8.81 -7.28
CA LEU A 200 -0.95 9.34 -8.15
C LEU A 200 -2.12 8.36 -8.38
N ALA A 201 -1.92 7.05 -8.26
CA ALA A 201 -3.01 6.09 -8.34
C ALA A 201 -3.84 5.99 -7.04
N LYS A 202 -3.45 6.70 -5.98
CA LYS A 202 -4.12 6.77 -4.66
C LYS A 202 -4.38 8.24 -4.29
N ASP A 203 -4.90 9.00 -5.21
CA ASP A 203 -4.95 10.45 -5.24
C ASP A 203 -6.23 11.06 -4.66
N ALA A 204 -7.06 10.27 -3.96
CA ALA A 204 -8.37 10.69 -3.48
C ALA A 204 -8.35 12.00 -2.66
N THR A 205 -7.27 12.26 -1.94
CA THR A 205 -7.05 13.45 -1.10
C THR A 205 -5.93 14.36 -1.60
N ALA A 206 -5.24 13.99 -2.69
CA ALA A 206 -4.15 14.77 -3.23
C ALA A 206 -4.63 16.10 -3.80
N THR A 207 -3.82 17.15 -3.65
CA THR A 207 -4.04 18.47 -4.24
C THR A 207 -2.97 18.76 -5.30
N PRO A 208 -3.20 19.76 -6.20
CA PRO A 208 -2.19 20.17 -7.17
C PRO A 208 -0.85 20.53 -6.53
N GLU A 209 -0.88 21.21 -5.38
CA GLU A 209 0.32 21.64 -4.65
C GLU A 209 1.14 20.44 -4.16
N ILE A 210 0.47 19.43 -3.59
CA ILE A 210 1.10 18.20 -3.11
C ILE A 210 1.79 17.46 -4.25
N ILE A 211 1.11 17.35 -5.40
CA ILE A 211 1.67 16.67 -6.57
C ILE A 211 2.84 17.47 -7.14
N ARG A 212 2.71 18.78 -7.25
CA ARG A 212 3.79 19.64 -7.75
C ARG A 212 5.04 19.58 -6.88
N ALA A 213 4.86 19.58 -5.56
CA ALA A 213 5.98 19.45 -4.62
C ALA A 213 6.65 18.07 -4.66
N GLY A 214 5.86 17.00 -4.85
CA GLY A 214 6.36 15.61 -4.82
C GLY A 214 7.01 15.13 -6.13
N TYR A 215 6.72 15.78 -7.27
CA TYR A 215 7.18 15.31 -8.59
C TYR A 215 8.05 16.38 -9.28
N PRO A 216 9.37 16.37 -9.08
CA PRO A 216 10.26 17.44 -9.56
C PRO A 216 10.34 17.54 -11.09
N ARG A 217 9.96 16.49 -11.83
CA ARG A 217 9.92 16.48 -13.30
C ARG A 217 8.52 16.73 -13.88
N LEU A 218 7.59 17.24 -13.06
CA LEU A 218 6.22 17.50 -13.50
C LEU A 218 6.17 18.52 -14.64
N ASP A 219 6.95 19.59 -14.58
CA ASP A 219 6.96 20.62 -15.62
C ASP A 219 7.46 20.07 -16.97
N GLU A 220 8.45 19.19 -16.96
CA GLU A 220 8.91 18.48 -18.15
C GLU A 220 7.79 17.59 -18.74
N TRP A 221 7.07 16.88 -17.88
CA TRP A 221 5.93 16.08 -18.30
C TRP A 221 4.82 16.95 -18.91
N LEU A 222 4.46 18.07 -18.28
CA LEU A 222 3.47 19.01 -18.78
C LEU A 222 3.87 19.60 -20.15
N GLN A 223 5.15 19.88 -20.36
CA GLN A 223 5.64 20.37 -21.64
C GLN A 223 5.45 19.32 -22.77
N ILE A 224 5.81 18.06 -22.49
CA ILE A 224 5.59 16.97 -23.45
C ILE A 224 4.09 16.80 -23.73
N ARG A 225 3.28 16.81 -22.69
CA ARG A 225 1.83 16.69 -22.80
C ARG A 225 1.24 17.77 -23.71
N ARG A 226 1.63 19.02 -23.55
CA ARG A 226 1.17 20.15 -24.41
C ARG A 226 1.60 19.98 -25.86
N THR A 227 2.73 19.35 -26.11
CA THR A 227 3.19 19.04 -27.47
C THR A 227 2.33 17.95 -28.12
N VAL A 228 1.95 16.94 -27.34
CA VAL A 228 1.16 15.78 -27.85
C VAL A 228 -0.32 16.11 -27.96
N ASP A 229 -0.86 16.91 -27.01
CA ASP A 229 -2.28 17.31 -26.97
C ASP A 229 -2.41 18.83 -26.80
N PRO A 230 -2.05 19.61 -27.84
CA PRO A 230 -2.02 21.08 -27.74
C PRO A 230 -3.40 21.72 -27.55
N THR A 231 -4.46 20.99 -27.86
CA THR A 231 -5.85 21.45 -27.70
C THR A 231 -6.52 20.96 -26.44
N GLY A 232 -5.84 20.14 -25.62
CA GLY A 232 -6.37 19.62 -24.38
C GLY A 232 -7.60 18.74 -24.52
N ARG A 233 -7.65 17.91 -25.57
CA ARG A 233 -8.78 17.01 -25.83
C ARG A 233 -8.87 15.85 -24.86
N TRP A 234 -7.73 15.36 -24.39
CA TRP A 234 -7.64 14.20 -23.52
C TRP A 234 -7.36 14.62 -22.08
N ILE A 235 -8.40 15.05 -21.39
CA ILE A 235 -8.32 15.47 -20.00
C ILE A 235 -9.23 14.56 -19.16
N SER A 236 -8.64 13.82 -18.23
CA SER A 236 -9.36 13.07 -17.21
C SER A 236 -9.81 13.98 -16.06
N ASP A 237 -10.75 13.51 -15.24
CA ASP A 237 -11.16 14.23 -14.03
C ASP A 237 -10.02 14.33 -13.03
N GLN A 238 -9.15 13.32 -12.95
CA GLN A 238 -7.92 13.38 -12.18
C GLN A 238 -7.02 14.53 -12.67
N ALA A 239 -6.81 14.62 -13.99
CA ALA A 239 -5.97 15.68 -14.56
C ALA A 239 -6.54 17.08 -14.25
N ARG A 240 -7.88 17.27 -14.34
CA ARG A 240 -8.53 18.55 -13.97
C ARG A 240 -8.34 18.88 -12.50
N ARG A 241 -8.56 17.89 -11.61
CA ARG A 241 -8.46 18.10 -10.17
C ARG A 241 -7.03 18.37 -9.71
N LEU A 242 -6.03 17.76 -10.34
CA LEU A 242 -4.62 17.86 -9.98
C LEU A 242 -3.81 18.84 -10.84
N ASP A 243 -4.46 19.60 -11.70
CA ASP A 243 -3.83 20.57 -12.60
C ASP A 243 -2.73 19.97 -13.49
N LEU A 244 -3.05 18.81 -14.07
CA LEU A 244 -2.13 18.01 -14.91
C LEU A 244 -2.45 18.17 -16.42
N TYR A 245 -2.58 19.43 -16.92
CA TYR A 245 -2.91 19.71 -18.33
C TYR A 245 -2.32 21.00 -18.85
#